data_9be33c56ca636808c55e0816c1b655b9
#
_entry.id   9be33c56ca636808c55e0816c1b655b9
#
_cell.length_a   1.000
_cell.length_b   1.000
_cell.length_c   1.000
_cell.angle_alpha   90.00
_cell.angle_beta   90.00
_cell.angle_gamma   90.00
#
_symmetry.space_group_name_H-M   'P 1'
#
loop_
_entity.id
_entity.type
_entity.pdbx_description
1 polymer ?
#
loop_
_entity_poly.entity_id
_entity_poly.type
_entity_poly.pdbx_seq_one_letter_code
_entity_poly.pdbx_strand_id
1 'polypeptide(L)'
;MRIRVSQPAALLCASLLALSAPALQAQEPVLNVLNWSELISPEVQTAFSQQHGIKLHYDILDSDDTLESKLLAGHSGFDVVYPSSSYMVKQAQAGAYQALDWSKISNRGQLDPALLKKLEMHDPQNKFGVPFLWGTDGMLVDVEKVQAILGKDFDLNTYDLLFKPEVVSQLKSCGVSFLDSPQDVFALMLAYLGKNPSSENPDDYKAAYEQLKKVWPSIRQVNSTPRDPVARGELCVAMAWSGDAGVMQRIVRENKLDMQVRYITPKNQTPIWFTMIGIPKDAANKANAYAWINHLLDPQVATELSNYNSYPSAVTAAQVTGRNASDGRLCAECRRD
;
A
#
# COMPACT_ATOMS: atom_id res chain seq x y z
N MET A 1 62.48 83.92 -24.68
CA MET A 1 62.71 82.54 -24.20
C MET A 1 61.38 82.00 -23.84
N ARG A 2 60.77 81.18 -24.76
CA ARG A 2 59.41 80.62 -24.59
C ARG A 2 59.55 79.13 -24.32
N ILE A 3 59.16 78.70 -23.15
CA ILE A 3 59.13 77.29 -22.72
C ILE A 3 57.78 76.71 -23.16
N ARG A 4 57.82 75.67 -24.02
CA ARG A 4 56.67 74.88 -24.37
C ARG A 4 56.51 73.78 -23.33
N VAL A 5 55.39 73.77 -22.70
CA VAL A 5 54.96 72.67 -21.81
C VAL A 5 54.15 71.66 -22.67
N SER A 6 54.66 70.45 -22.78
CA SER A 6 53.95 69.30 -23.44
C SER A 6 52.99 68.65 -22.46
N GLN A 7 51.77 68.47 -22.85
CA GLN A 7 50.80 67.70 -22.12
C GLN A 7 50.99 66.20 -22.38
N PRO A 8 50.84 65.32 -21.38
CA PRO A 8 50.78 63.86 -21.60
C PRO A 8 49.36 63.46 -21.90
N ALA A 9 49.18 62.60 -22.94
CA ALA A 9 47.96 61.94 -23.33
C ALA A 9 47.52 60.91 -22.26
N ALA A 10 46.35 61.09 -21.68
CA ALA A 10 45.76 60.14 -20.78
C ALA A 10 45.09 59.01 -21.60
N LEU A 11 45.66 57.79 -21.55
CA LEU A 11 45.02 56.57 -22.04
C LEU A 11 43.88 56.20 -21.09
N LEU A 12 42.64 56.30 -21.54
CA LEU A 12 41.46 55.70 -20.88
C LEU A 12 41.47 54.18 -21.14
N CYS A 13 41.90 53.39 -20.17
CA CYS A 13 41.60 51.96 -20.16
C CYS A 13 40.14 51.74 -19.67
N ALA A 14 39.21 51.53 -20.62
CA ALA A 14 37.87 51.07 -20.29
C ALA A 14 37.91 49.58 -19.96
N SER A 15 37.93 49.28 -18.63
CA SER A 15 37.81 47.92 -18.11
C SER A 15 36.37 47.44 -18.27
N LEU A 16 36.11 46.58 -19.24
CA LEU A 16 34.84 45.80 -19.33
C LEU A 16 34.81 44.80 -18.14
N LEU A 17 34.15 45.19 -17.06
CA LEU A 17 33.67 44.24 -16.06
C LEU A 17 32.52 43.42 -16.65
N ALA A 18 32.84 42.25 -17.22
CA ALA A 18 31.86 41.24 -17.53
C ALA A 18 31.23 40.77 -16.20
N LEU A 19 30.02 41.23 -15.88
CA LEU A 19 29.19 40.66 -14.83
C LEU A 19 28.84 39.21 -15.24
N SER A 20 29.68 38.28 -14.80
CA SER A 20 29.28 36.86 -14.74
C SER A 20 28.19 36.73 -13.66
N ALA A 21 26.92 36.86 -14.07
CA ALA A 21 25.83 36.46 -13.22
C ALA A 21 26.03 34.95 -12.88
N PRO A 22 26.04 34.57 -11.59
CA PRO A 22 26.04 33.14 -11.26
C PRO A 22 24.81 32.54 -11.90
N ALA A 23 25.01 31.57 -12.82
CA ALA A 23 23.91 30.74 -13.28
C ALA A 23 23.30 30.09 -12.03
N LEU A 24 22.09 30.53 -11.67
CA LEU A 24 21.31 29.88 -10.63
C LEU A 24 21.12 28.44 -11.12
N GLN A 25 21.94 27.55 -10.61
CA GLN A 25 21.83 26.13 -10.93
C GLN A 25 20.47 25.70 -10.37
N ALA A 26 19.46 25.57 -11.25
CA ALA A 26 18.14 25.11 -10.86
C ALA A 26 18.35 23.78 -10.15
N GLN A 27 17.97 23.75 -8.88
CA GLN A 27 18.05 22.54 -8.08
C GLN A 27 17.24 21.46 -8.81
N GLU A 28 17.83 20.30 -9.00
CA GLU A 28 17.19 19.20 -9.70
C GLU A 28 15.84 18.89 -9.03
N PRO A 29 14.72 18.81 -9.77
CA PRO A 29 13.43 18.51 -9.17
C PRO A 29 13.47 17.16 -8.44
N VAL A 30 13.01 17.13 -7.19
CA VAL A 30 13.00 15.93 -6.37
C VAL A 30 11.59 15.59 -5.91
N LEU A 31 11.35 14.31 -5.60
CA LEU A 31 10.14 13.82 -4.96
C LEU A 31 10.52 12.78 -3.90
N ASN A 32 10.07 12.99 -2.67
CA ASN A 32 10.30 12.08 -1.56
C ASN A 32 9.01 11.29 -1.28
N VAL A 33 9.07 9.99 -1.46
CA VAL A 33 7.93 9.08 -1.31
C VAL A 33 8.19 8.09 -0.17
N LEU A 34 7.21 7.89 0.69
CA LEU A 34 7.20 6.83 1.70
C LEU A 34 6.04 5.88 1.44
N ASN A 35 6.32 4.65 1.08
CA ASN A 35 5.33 3.66 0.69
C ASN A 35 5.66 2.27 1.24
N TRP A 36 4.68 1.40 1.27
CA TRP A 36 4.84 0.00 1.62
C TRP A 36 5.79 -0.73 0.67
N SER A 37 6.42 -1.78 1.18
CA SER A 37 7.27 -2.65 0.37
C SER A 37 6.51 -3.28 -0.80
N GLU A 38 7.17 -3.43 -1.94
CA GLU A 38 6.70 -4.19 -3.12
C GLU A 38 5.36 -3.72 -3.73
N LEU A 39 4.90 -2.48 -3.47
CA LEU A 39 3.68 -1.97 -4.12
C LEU A 39 3.93 -1.30 -5.47
N ILE A 40 5.11 -0.70 -5.66
CA ILE A 40 5.49 -0.03 -6.92
C ILE A 40 6.81 -0.59 -7.43
N SER A 41 6.79 -1.11 -8.66
CA SER A 41 7.95 -1.74 -9.26
C SER A 41 9.09 -0.73 -9.52
N PRO A 42 10.37 -1.17 -9.50
CA PRO A 42 11.50 -0.33 -9.87
C PRO A 42 11.40 0.25 -11.29
N GLU A 43 10.76 -0.47 -12.20
CA GLU A 43 10.53 -0.06 -13.58
C GLU A 43 9.62 1.16 -13.64
N VAL A 44 8.48 1.15 -12.91
CA VAL A 44 7.55 2.30 -12.83
C VAL A 44 8.23 3.49 -12.16
N GLN A 45 9.03 3.29 -11.11
CA GLN A 45 9.81 4.35 -10.47
C GLN A 45 10.81 5.00 -11.43
N THR A 46 11.51 4.19 -12.21
CA THR A 46 12.48 4.64 -13.21
C THR A 46 11.79 5.39 -14.35
N ALA A 47 10.68 4.84 -14.86
CA ALA A 47 9.88 5.46 -15.93
C ALA A 47 9.37 6.84 -15.52
N PHE A 48 8.86 6.99 -14.29
CA PHE A 48 8.45 8.29 -13.76
C PHE A 48 9.61 9.29 -13.77
N SER A 49 10.76 8.90 -13.22
CA SER A 49 11.92 9.78 -13.13
C SER A 49 12.41 10.22 -14.51
N GLN A 50 12.45 9.32 -15.47
CA GLN A 50 12.85 9.62 -16.86
C GLN A 50 11.82 10.51 -17.59
N GLN A 51 10.54 10.21 -17.43
CA GLN A 51 9.46 10.93 -18.13
C GLN A 51 9.31 12.37 -17.64
N HIS A 52 9.49 12.59 -16.34
CA HIS A 52 9.22 13.89 -15.71
C HIS A 52 10.48 14.69 -15.37
N GLY A 53 11.68 14.10 -15.50
CA GLY A 53 12.93 14.73 -15.09
C GLY A 53 12.98 15.00 -13.58
N ILE A 54 12.30 14.17 -12.77
CA ILE A 54 12.20 14.29 -11.32
C ILE A 54 12.99 13.16 -10.69
N LYS A 55 13.93 13.51 -9.82
CA LYS A 55 14.66 12.52 -9.02
C LYS A 55 13.74 11.98 -7.93
N LEU A 56 13.49 10.68 -7.96
CA LEU A 56 12.65 10.00 -6.97
C LEU A 56 13.52 9.46 -5.84
N HIS A 57 13.19 9.84 -4.59
CA HIS A 57 13.64 9.19 -3.37
C HIS A 57 12.48 8.37 -2.84
N TYR A 58 12.68 7.06 -2.72
CA TYR A 58 11.63 6.13 -2.38
C TYR A 58 12.02 5.32 -1.15
N ASP A 59 11.37 5.60 -0.03
CA ASP A 59 11.60 4.94 1.24
C ASP A 59 10.48 3.93 1.54
N ILE A 60 10.83 2.88 2.28
CA ILE A 60 9.90 1.84 2.67
C ILE A 60 9.27 2.16 4.02
N LEU A 61 7.95 2.09 4.06
CA LEU A 61 7.13 2.18 5.25
C LEU A 61 7.01 0.79 5.90
N ASP A 62 7.19 0.73 7.20
CA ASP A 62 7.08 -0.50 8.00
C ASP A 62 5.73 -0.64 8.71
N SER A 63 5.11 0.49 9.12
CA SER A 63 3.80 0.49 9.79
C SER A 63 3.09 1.83 9.68
N ASP A 64 1.75 1.82 9.75
CA ASP A 64 0.94 3.03 9.83
C ASP A 64 1.24 3.85 11.12
N ASP A 65 1.62 3.19 12.22
CA ASP A 65 2.01 3.85 13.48
C ASP A 65 3.30 4.66 13.31
N THR A 66 4.28 4.11 12.57
CA THR A 66 5.51 4.84 12.22
C THR A 66 5.20 6.03 11.33
N LEU A 67 4.32 5.87 10.33
CA LEU A 67 3.88 6.96 9.48
C LEU A 67 3.19 8.06 10.30
N GLU A 68 2.24 7.69 11.18
CA GLU A 68 1.53 8.62 12.04
C GLU A 68 2.49 9.42 12.91
N SER A 69 3.44 8.75 13.54
CA SER A 69 4.45 9.40 14.37
C SER A 69 5.27 10.43 13.60
N LYS A 70 5.70 10.11 12.36
CA LYS A 70 6.43 11.04 11.48
C LYS A 70 5.60 12.25 11.08
N LEU A 71 4.32 12.02 10.69
CA LEU A 71 3.43 13.08 10.24
C LEU A 71 3.04 14.04 11.38
N LEU A 72 2.76 13.51 12.57
CA LEU A 72 2.36 14.32 13.73
C LEU A 72 3.52 15.07 14.37
N ALA A 73 4.75 14.56 14.25
CA ALA A 73 5.95 15.28 14.66
C ALA A 73 6.20 16.54 13.81
N GLY A 74 5.63 16.61 12.61
CA GLY A 74 5.92 17.63 11.60
C GLY A 74 7.31 17.47 10.97
N HIS A 75 7.55 18.15 9.87
CA HIS A 75 8.80 18.01 9.10
C HIS A 75 9.07 16.54 8.72
N SER A 76 8.04 15.86 8.21
CA SER A 76 8.11 14.46 7.82
C SER A 76 9.20 14.16 6.79
N GLY A 77 9.56 15.16 5.98
CA GLY A 77 10.54 15.06 4.89
C GLY A 77 9.98 14.41 3.63
N PHE A 78 8.71 14.01 3.63
CA PHE A 78 8.05 13.35 2.49
C PHE A 78 7.07 14.28 1.77
N ASP A 79 6.94 14.04 0.47
CA ASP A 79 5.99 14.75 -0.39
C ASP A 79 4.74 13.91 -0.67
N VAL A 80 4.90 12.59 -0.67
CA VAL A 80 3.82 11.61 -0.86
C VAL A 80 3.98 10.48 0.15
N VAL A 81 2.87 10.09 0.77
CA VAL A 81 2.82 8.97 1.73
C VAL A 81 1.62 8.07 1.45
N TYR A 82 1.69 6.83 1.94
CA TYR A 82 0.70 5.79 1.63
C TYR A 82 0.07 5.19 2.90
N PRO A 83 -0.79 5.95 3.59
CA PRO A 83 -1.52 5.43 4.75
C PRO A 83 -2.59 4.42 4.35
N SER A 84 -2.93 3.53 5.28
CA SER A 84 -4.20 2.81 5.24
C SER A 84 -5.38 3.78 5.43
N SER A 85 -6.52 3.51 4.78
CA SER A 85 -7.68 4.42 4.84
C SER A 85 -8.18 4.67 6.26
N SER A 86 -8.12 3.67 7.13
CA SER A 86 -8.51 3.78 8.55
C SER A 86 -7.62 4.73 9.37
N TYR A 87 -6.31 4.74 9.10
CA TYR A 87 -5.38 5.67 9.74
C TYR A 87 -5.50 7.08 9.16
N MET A 88 -5.68 7.18 7.85
CA MET A 88 -5.81 8.48 7.18
C MET A 88 -6.91 9.36 7.78
N VAL A 89 -8.04 8.80 8.20
CA VAL A 89 -9.13 9.52 8.87
C VAL A 89 -8.63 10.28 10.08
N LYS A 90 -7.96 9.58 11.01
CA LYS A 90 -7.44 10.15 12.26
C LYS A 90 -6.34 11.16 12.00
N GLN A 91 -5.42 10.82 11.12
CA GLN A 91 -4.31 11.68 10.72
C GLN A 91 -4.79 12.97 10.03
N ALA A 92 -5.83 12.88 9.19
CA ALA A 92 -6.45 14.05 8.55
C ALA A 92 -7.14 14.96 9.55
N GLN A 93 -7.85 14.41 10.55
CA GLN A 93 -8.44 15.17 11.65
C GLN A 93 -7.38 15.90 12.49
N ALA A 94 -6.22 15.27 12.68
CA ALA A 94 -5.06 15.89 13.34
C ALA A 94 -4.32 16.91 12.44
N GLY A 95 -4.76 17.11 11.19
CA GLY A 95 -4.19 18.09 10.28
C GLY A 95 -2.88 17.67 9.62
N ALA A 96 -2.62 16.36 9.51
CA ALA A 96 -1.39 15.81 8.94
C ALA A 96 -1.31 15.98 7.42
N TYR A 97 -2.43 16.16 6.74
CA TYR A 97 -2.52 16.27 5.27
C TYR A 97 -2.99 17.63 4.81
N GLN A 98 -2.63 18.01 3.60
CA GLN A 98 -3.28 19.10 2.89
C GLN A 98 -4.49 18.59 2.11
N ALA A 99 -5.50 19.43 1.94
CA ALA A 99 -6.60 19.13 1.04
C ALA A 99 -6.09 19.01 -0.40
N LEU A 100 -6.56 17.98 -1.10
CA LEU A 100 -6.22 17.75 -2.50
C LEU A 100 -6.84 18.82 -3.40
N ASP A 101 -6.05 19.31 -4.34
CA ASP A 101 -6.54 20.09 -5.47
C ASP A 101 -6.85 19.14 -6.63
N TRP A 102 -8.09 18.68 -6.69
CA TRP A 102 -8.55 17.73 -7.71
C TRP A 102 -8.42 18.28 -9.15
N SER A 103 -8.28 19.60 -9.34
CA SER A 103 -8.03 20.18 -10.68
C SER A 103 -6.64 19.84 -11.22
N LYS A 104 -5.69 19.50 -10.34
CA LYS A 104 -4.33 19.07 -10.66
C LYS A 104 -4.21 17.57 -10.92
N ILE A 105 -5.26 16.80 -10.67
CA ILE A 105 -5.31 15.38 -10.93
C ILE A 105 -6.08 15.14 -12.23
N SER A 106 -5.37 15.27 -13.36
CA SER A 106 -5.95 15.11 -14.70
C SER A 106 -6.53 13.71 -14.94
N ASN A 107 -5.91 12.69 -14.35
CA ASN A 107 -6.32 11.29 -14.45
C ASN A 107 -7.40 10.87 -13.44
N ARG A 108 -7.99 11.82 -12.68
CA ARG A 108 -9.05 11.53 -11.70
C ARG A 108 -10.25 10.77 -12.29
N GLY A 109 -10.56 10.99 -13.56
CA GLY A 109 -11.66 10.30 -14.26
C GLY A 109 -11.42 8.81 -14.49
N GLN A 110 -10.22 8.32 -14.22
CA GLN A 110 -9.87 6.90 -14.31
C GLN A 110 -10.22 6.12 -13.03
N LEU A 111 -10.42 6.82 -11.92
CA LEU A 111 -10.77 6.21 -10.63
C LEU A 111 -12.18 5.61 -10.67
N ASP A 112 -12.34 4.47 -10.00
CA ASP A 112 -13.62 3.80 -9.86
C ASP A 112 -14.59 4.64 -8.99
N PRO A 113 -15.73 5.12 -9.54
CA PRO A 113 -16.68 5.94 -8.79
C PRO A 113 -17.30 5.22 -7.59
N ALA A 114 -17.45 3.88 -7.67
CA ALA A 114 -18.01 3.11 -6.56
C ALA A 114 -17.04 3.06 -5.38
N LEU A 115 -15.73 2.93 -5.65
CA LEU A 115 -14.70 3.00 -4.60
C LEU A 115 -14.62 4.41 -3.98
N LEU A 116 -14.64 5.46 -4.80
CA LEU A 116 -14.67 6.83 -4.30
C LEU A 116 -15.85 7.06 -3.37
N LYS A 117 -17.04 6.54 -3.74
CA LYS A 117 -18.22 6.65 -2.89
C LYS A 117 -18.09 5.87 -1.58
N LYS A 118 -17.53 4.67 -1.61
CA LYS A 118 -17.27 3.88 -0.39
C LYS A 118 -16.30 4.61 0.56
N LEU A 119 -15.30 5.29 0.01
CA LEU A 119 -14.30 6.00 0.79
C LEU A 119 -14.80 7.30 1.42
N GLU A 120 -15.92 7.87 0.96
CA GLU A 120 -16.52 9.05 1.59
C GLU A 120 -16.87 8.84 3.07
N MET A 121 -17.06 7.61 3.52
CA MET A 121 -17.24 7.29 4.94
C MET A 121 -15.96 7.52 5.77
N HIS A 122 -14.79 7.43 5.15
CA HIS A 122 -13.49 7.65 5.78
C HIS A 122 -12.92 9.02 5.49
N ASP A 123 -13.08 9.52 4.26
CA ASP A 123 -12.61 10.83 3.81
C ASP A 123 -13.75 11.55 3.08
N PRO A 124 -14.60 12.32 3.77
CA PRO A 124 -15.72 13.00 3.18
C PRO A 124 -15.31 13.86 1.97
N GLN A 125 -15.98 13.63 0.83
CA GLN A 125 -15.67 14.24 -0.47
C GLN A 125 -14.30 13.84 -1.03
N ASN A 126 -13.65 12.79 -0.51
CA ASN A 126 -12.29 12.37 -0.87
C ASN A 126 -11.31 13.54 -0.82
N LYS A 127 -11.34 14.26 0.29
CA LYS A 127 -10.68 15.56 0.43
C LYS A 127 -9.16 15.44 0.60
N PHE A 128 -8.68 14.38 1.24
CA PHE A 128 -7.28 14.27 1.66
C PHE A 128 -6.53 13.14 0.95
N GLY A 129 -7.23 12.12 0.44
CA GLY A 129 -6.61 10.94 -0.13
C GLY A 129 -7.12 10.57 -1.52
N VAL A 130 -6.19 10.05 -2.33
CA VAL A 130 -6.50 9.38 -3.58
C VAL A 130 -6.40 7.88 -3.35
N PRO A 131 -7.45 7.06 -3.63
CA PRO A 131 -7.32 5.61 -3.53
C PRO A 131 -6.30 5.10 -4.55
N PHE A 132 -5.39 4.24 -4.09
CA PHE A 132 -4.34 3.66 -4.91
C PHE A 132 -4.66 2.22 -5.28
N LEU A 133 -4.76 1.38 -4.27
CA LEU A 133 -5.14 -0.03 -4.39
C LEU A 133 -5.99 -0.44 -3.19
N TRP A 134 -6.60 -1.61 -3.31
CA TRP A 134 -7.42 -2.15 -2.24
C TRP A 134 -7.26 -3.68 -2.14
N GLY A 135 -7.66 -4.23 -1.03
CA GLY A 135 -7.57 -5.66 -0.81
C GLY A 135 -8.50 -6.12 0.29
N THR A 136 -8.40 -7.40 0.57
CA THR A 136 -9.14 -8.07 1.63
C THR A 136 -8.17 -8.81 2.55
N ASP A 137 -8.59 -9.02 3.80
CA ASP A 137 -7.94 -9.94 4.70
C ASP A 137 -8.56 -11.33 4.53
N GLY A 138 -7.70 -12.34 4.58
CA GLY A 138 -8.11 -13.72 4.41
C GLY A 138 -7.03 -14.68 4.89
N MET A 139 -6.94 -15.82 4.24
CA MET A 139 -5.94 -16.83 4.57
C MET A 139 -5.48 -17.60 3.34
N LEU A 140 -4.19 -17.91 3.30
CA LEU A 140 -3.63 -18.93 2.42
C LEU A 140 -3.81 -20.30 3.08
N VAL A 141 -4.32 -21.26 2.33
CA VAL A 141 -4.59 -22.62 2.81
C VAL A 141 -3.94 -23.64 1.87
N ASP A 142 -3.05 -24.45 2.40
CA ASP A 142 -2.58 -25.67 1.74
C ASP A 142 -3.70 -26.73 1.86
N VAL A 143 -4.44 -26.86 0.78
CA VAL A 143 -5.69 -27.66 0.76
C VAL A 143 -5.44 -29.12 1.13
N GLU A 144 -4.37 -29.71 0.57
CA GLU A 144 -4.09 -31.13 0.78
C GLU A 144 -3.69 -31.43 2.22
N LYS A 145 -2.82 -30.60 2.82
CA LYS A 145 -2.42 -30.76 4.22
C LYS A 145 -3.58 -30.57 5.18
N VAL A 146 -4.40 -29.56 4.97
CA VAL A 146 -5.56 -29.29 5.83
C VAL A 146 -6.57 -30.42 5.72
N GLN A 147 -6.90 -30.89 4.51
CA GLN A 147 -7.81 -32.01 4.30
C GLN A 147 -7.27 -33.34 4.81
N ALA A 148 -5.96 -33.55 4.81
CA ALA A 148 -5.36 -34.75 5.39
C ALA A 148 -5.54 -34.80 6.92
N ILE A 149 -5.66 -33.66 7.59
CA ILE A 149 -5.82 -33.55 9.04
C ILE A 149 -7.30 -33.49 9.44
N LEU A 150 -8.09 -32.62 8.78
CA LEU A 150 -9.49 -32.34 9.17
C LEU A 150 -10.52 -33.20 8.41
N GLY A 151 -10.07 -33.94 7.39
CA GLY A 151 -10.94 -34.70 6.49
C GLY A 151 -11.29 -33.95 5.21
N LYS A 152 -11.58 -34.70 4.15
CA LYS A 152 -11.87 -34.15 2.80
C LYS A 152 -13.18 -33.37 2.74
N ASP A 153 -14.12 -33.67 3.63
CA ASP A 153 -15.45 -33.07 3.70
C ASP A 153 -15.49 -31.81 4.58
N PHE A 154 -14.34 -31.44 5.19
CA PHE A 154 -14.27 -30.22 5.98
C PHE A 154 -14.43 -28.99 5.08
N ASP A 155 -15.38 -28.11 5.44
CA ASP A 155 -15.57 -26.84 4.72
C ASP A 155 -14.39 -25.90 4.97
N LEU A 156 -13.60 -25.69 3.92
CA LEU A 156 -12.44 -24.78 3.99
C LEU A 156 -12.85 -23.29 3.97
N ASN A 157 -14.10 -22.98 3.56
CA ASN A 157 -14.58 -21.60 3.44
C ASN A 157 -15.06 -21.04 4.79
N THR A 158 -14.22 -21.17 5.81
CA THR A 158 -14.51 -20.75 7.19
C THR A 158 -13.27 -20.23 7.89
N TYR A 159 -13.40 -19.16 8.66
CA TYR A 159 -12.36 -18.68 9.57
C TYR A 159 -12.20 -19.57 10.83
N ASP A 160 -12.94 -20.65 10.96
CA ASP A 160 -12.67 -21.69 11.98
C ASP A 160 -11.23 -22.20 11.89
N LEU A 161 -10.62 -22.20 10.68
CA LEU A 161 -9.22 -22.55 10.44
C LEU A 161 -8.20 -21.63 11.15
N LEU A 162 -8.61 -20.41 11.52
CA LEU A 162 -7.79 -19.45 12.25
C LEU A 162 -8.23 -19.26 13.71
N PHE A 163 -9.55 -19.38 13.99
CA PHE A 163 -10.10 -18.84 15.24
C PHE A 163 -10.88 -19.82 16.10
N LYS A 164 -11.15 -21.05 15.64
CA LYS A 164 -11.81 -22.08 16.43
C LYS A 164 -10.78 -22.97 17.12
N PRO A 165 -10.67 -22.93 18.47
CA PRO A 165 -9.61 -23.64 19.20
C PRO A 165 -9.49 -25.12 18.86
N GLU A 166 -10.61 -25.83 18.70
CA GLU A 166 -10.67 -27.25 18.41
C GLU A 166 -10.14 -27.57 17.00
N VAL A 167 -10.29 -26.65 16.05
CA VAL A 167 -9.79 -26.79 14.67
C VAL A 167 -8.31 -26.42 14.63
N VAL A 168 -7.95 -25.24 15.17
CA VAL A 168 -6.57 -24.73 15.11
C VAL A 168 -5.61 -25.64 15.84
N SER A 169 -6.03 -26.26 16.97
CA SER A 169 -5.20 -27.21 17.72
C SER A 169 -4.83 -28.46 16.92
N GLN A 170 -5.72 -28.96 16.06
CA GLN A 170 -5.42 -30.07 15.16
C GLN A 170 -4.42 -29.69 14.08
N LEU A 171 -4.45 -28.42 13.60
CA LEU A 171 -3.54 -27.91 12.58
C LEU A 171 -2.17 -27.50 13.12
N LYS A 172 -1.94 -27.58 14.43
CA LYS A 172 -0.68 -27.18 15.09
C LYS A 172 0.55 -27.88 14.47
N SER A 173 0.42 -29.16 14.10
CA SER A 173 1.51 -29.94 13.51
C SER A 173 1.92 -29.44 12.12
N CYS A 174 0.97 -29.01 11.27
CA CYS A 174 1.28 -28.46 9.94
C CYS A 174 1.55 -26.95 9.98
N GLY A 175 1.10 -26.24 11.02
CA GLY A 175 1.43 -24.85 11.28
C GLY A 175 0.35 -23.85 10.83
N VAL A 176 0.00 -22.97 11.79
CA VAL A 176 -0.90 -21.85 11.59
C VAL A 176 -0.19 -20.55 11.93
N SER A 177 -0.35 -19.48 11.15
CA SER A 177 0.21 -18.16 11.42
C SER A 177 -0.80 -17.04 11.35
N PHE A 178 -0.50 -15.97 12.09
CA PHE A 178 -1.18 -14.68 11.97
C PHE A 178 -0.27 -13.66 11.29
N LEU A 179 -0.88 -12.59 10.74
CA LEU A 179 -0.16 -11.43 10.29
C LEU A 179 0.44 -10.65 11.48
N ASP A 180 1.59 -10.05 11.28
CA ASP A 180 2.16 -9.06 12.20
C ASP A 180 1.50 -7.70 11.96
N SER A 181 0.18 -7.69 12.13
CA SER A 181 -0.69 -6.54 12.01
C SER A 181 -1.85 -6.72 13.00
N PRO A 182 -1.75 -6.18 14.21
CA PRO A 182 -2.82 -6.26 15.21
C PRO A 182 -4.16 -5.75 14.66
N GLN A 183 -4.14 -4.70 13.85
CA GLN A 183 -5.33 -4.14 13.24
C GLN A 183 -6.09 -5.17 12.40
N ASP A 184 -5.41 -5.86 11.48
CA ASP A 184 -6.03 -6.83 10.60
C ASP A 184 -6.47 -8.09 11.36
N VAL A 185 -5.65 -8.55 12.32
CA VAL A 185 -5.98 -9.69 13.18
C VAL A 185 -7.25 -9.42 13.98
N PHE A 186 -7.38 -8.23 14.60
CA PHE A 186 -8.57 -7.86 15.34
C PHE A 186 -9.76 -7.61 14.43
N ALA A 187 -9.60 -6.96 13.28
CA ALA A 187 -10.68 -6.74 12.34
C ALA A 187 -11.29 -8.08 11.85
N LEU A 188 -10.42 -9.04 11.52
CA LEU A 188 -10.85 -10.36 11.08
C LEU A 188 -11.48 -11.17 12.23
N MET A 189 -10.96 -11.06 13.45
CA MET A 189 -11.56 -11.69 14.63
C MET A 189 -12.92 -11.09 14.98
N LEU A 190 -13.07 -9.76 14.89
CA LEU A 190 -14.35 -9.08 15.11
C LEU A 190 -15.39 -9.56 14.09
N ALA A 191 -15.00 -9.62 12.80
CA ALA A 191 -15.86 -10.17 11.74
C ALA A 191 -16.28 -11.62 12.02
N TYR A 192 -15.33 -12.47 12.45
CA TYR A 192 -15.61 -13.85 12.86
C TYR A 192 -16.62 -13.96 14.01
N LEU A 193 -16.55 -13.02 14.96
CA LEU A 193 -17.50 -12.92 16.09
C LEU A 193 -18.83 -12.27 15.72
N GLY A 194 -19.07 -11.92 14.44
CA GLY A 194 -20.25 -11.21 13.96
C GLY A 194 -20.33 -9.75 14.43
N LYS A 195 -19.20 -9.16 14.73
CA LYS A 195 -19.05 -7.76 15.14
C LYS A 195 -18.63 -6.90 13.95
N ASN A 196 -18.77 -5.58 14.09
CA ASN A 196 -18.23 -4.65 13.11
C ASN A 196 -16.68 -4.73 13.12
N PRO A 197 -15.99 -5.03 12.01
CA PRO A 197 -14.54 -5.05 11.93
C PRO A 197 -13.88 -3.73 12.31
N SER A 198 -14.58 -2.62 12.14
CA SER A 198 -14.15 -1.26 12.50
C SER A 198 -14.82 -0.78 13.80
N SER A 199 -15.15 -1.69 14.73
CA SER A 199 -15.77 -1.33 16.01
C SER A 199 -14.85 -0.41 16.81
N GLU A 200 -15.44 0.60 17.46
CA GLU A 200 -14.75 1.45 18.44
C GLU A 200 -15.14 1.08 19.89
N ASN A 201 -15.97 0.03 20.06
CA ASN A 201 -16.43 -0.43 21.37
C ASN A 201 -15.35 -1.29 22.05
N PRO A 202 -14.81 -0.88 23.21
CA PRO A 202 -13.79 -1.68 23.93
C PRO A 202 -14.25 -3.09 24.31
N ASP A 203 -15.54 -3.32 24.56
CA ASP A 203 -16.06 -4.64 24.92
C ASP A 203 -15.98 -5.63 23.74
N ASP A 204 -16.11 -5.15 22.50
CA ASP A 204 -15.92 -5.99 21.32
C ASP A 204 -14.46 -6.46 21.22
N TYR A 205 -13.50 -5.57 21.47
CA TYR A 205 -12.06 -5.90 21.49
C TYR A 205 -11.71 -6.85 22.64
N LYS A 206 -12.35 -6.69 23.79
CA LYS A 206 -12.18 -7.62 24.91
C LYS A 206 -12.65 -9.02 24.55
N ALA A 207 -13.81 -9.14 23.92
CA ALA A 207 -14.32 -10.43 23.43
C ALA A 207 -13.39 -11.05 22.38
N ALA A 208 -12.90 -10.25 21.42
CA ALA A 208 -11.93 -10.69 20.42
C ALA A 208 -10.61 -11.17 21.05
N TYR A 209 -10.07 -10.43 22.01
CA TYR A 209 -8.87 -10.80 22.74
C TYR A 209 -9.02 -12.12 23.51
N GLU A 210 -10.13 -12.33 24.20
CA GLU A 210 -10.39 -13.58 24.91
C GLU A 210 -10.50 -14.79 23.96
N GLN A 211 -10.98 -14.59 22.73
CA GLN A 211 -10.99 -15.64 21.72
C GLN A 211 -9.59 -15.90 21.15
N LEU A 212 -8.83 -14.84 20.85
CA LEU A 212 -7.44 -14.97 20.40
C LEU A 212 -6.56 -15.72 21.40
N LYS A 213 -6.71 -15.45 22.69
CA LYS A 213 -5.98 -16.18 23.75
C LYS A 213 -6.18 -17.68 23.68
N LYS A 214 -7.37 -18.17 23.32
CA LYS A 214 -7.65 -19.61 23.24
C LYS A 214 -6.92 -20.30 22.10
N VAL A 215 -6.71 -19.60 20.98
CA VAL A 215 -6.02 -20.16 19.79
C VAL A 215 -4.51 -19.91 19.83
N TRP A 216 -4.07 -18.90 20.57
CA TRP A 216 -2.68 -18.45 20.61
C TRP A 216 -1.65 -19.56 20.86
N PRO A 217 -1.87 -20.53 21.79
CA PRO A 217 -0.93 -21.65 22.03
C PRO A 217 -0.72 -22.58 20.82
N SER A 218 -1.57 -22.48 19.80
CA SER A 218 -1.51 -23.27 18.57
C SER A 218 -0.96 -22.48 17.37
N ILE A 219 -0.74 -21.18 17.53
CA ILE A 219 -0.15 -20.32 16.49
C ILE A 219 1.36 -20.54 16.49
N ARG A 220 1.89 -20.90 15.31
CA ARG A 220 3.32 -21.21 15.15
C ARG A 220 4.16 -19.95 15.06
N GLN A 221 3.68 -18.93 14.35
CA GLN A 221 4.40 -17.69 14.14
C GLN A 221 3.45 -16.52 13.82
N VAL A 222 3.99 -15.31 13.96
CA VAL A 222 3.38 -14.06 13.53
C VAL A 222 4.37 -13.40 12.57
N ASN A 223 3.92 -13.05 11.35
CA ASN A 223 4.78 -12.44 10.33
C ASN A 223 3.95 -11.73 9.26
N SER A 224 4.59 -10.80 8.52
CA SER A 224 3.97 -10.05 7.41
C SER A 224 4.36 -10.60 6.03
N THR A 225 5.02 -11.75 5.96
CA THR A 225 5.41 -12.43 4.71
C THR A 225 4.94 -13.89 4.71
N PRO A 226 3.61 -14.15 4.77
CA PRO A 226 3.06 -15.50 4.95
C PRO A 226 3.37 -16.44 3.79
N ARG A 227 3.65 -15.91 2.61
CA ARG A 227 3.90 -16.68 1.37
C ARG A 227 5.08 -17.63 1.49
N ASP A 228 6.20 -17.14 2.01
CA ASP A 228 7.45 -17.91 2.03
C ASP A 228 7.37 -19.17 2.91
N PRO A 229 6.91 -19.10 4.17
CA PRO A 229 6.75 -20.29 4.99
C PRO A 229 5.65 -21.24 4.47
N VAL A 230 4.61 -20.75 3.78
CA VAL A 230 3.65 -21.61 3.10
C VAL A 230 4.32 -22.33 1.94
N ALA A 231 5.08 -21.63 1.10
CA ALA A 231 5.79 -22.21 -0.04
C ALA A 231 6.82 -23.26 0.38
N ARG A 232 7.46 -23.08 1.54
CA ARG A 232 8.39 -24.09 2.12
C ARG A 232 7.67 -25.24 2.82
N GLY A 233 6.35 -25.19 2.90
CA GLY A 233 5.55 -26.24 3.56
C GLY A 233 5.58 -26.22 5.09
N GLU A 234 6.07 -25.13 5.68
CA GLU A 234 6.16 -24.91 7.14
C GLU A 234 4.81 -24.52 7.75
N LEU A 235 3.92 -23.95 6.95
CA LEU A 235 2.56 -23.56 7.30
C LEU A 235 1.54 -24.21 6.35
N CYS A 236 0.41 -24.62 6.91
CA CYS A 236 -0.73 -25.10 6.12
C CYS A 236 -1.90 -24.10 6.11
N VAL A 237 -1.96 -23.21 7.09
CA VAL A 237 -2.89 -22.07 7.13
C VAL A 237 -2.12 -20.84 7.56
N ALA A 238 -2.23 -19.78 6.80
CA ALA A 238 -1.60 -18.51 7.11
C ALA A 238 -2.57 -17.37 6.86
N MET A 239 -2.83 -16.54 7.87
CA MET A 239 -3.51 -15.26 7.66
C MET A 239 -2.71 -14.45 6.64
N ALA A 240 -3.39 -13.86 5.66
CA ALA A 240 -2.74 -13.24 4.51
C ALA A 240 -3.62 -12.15 3.89
N TRP A 241 -2.99 -11.25 3.17
CA TRP A 241 -3.69 -10.28 2.32
C TRP A 241 -3.98 -10.85 0.93
N SER A 242 -4.99 -10.30 0.24
CA SER A 242 -5.41 -10.81 -1.07
C SER A 242 -4.30 -10.78 -2.14
N GLY A 243 -3.37 -9.82 -2.08
CA GLY A 243 -2.20 -9.78 -2.99
C GLY A 243 -1.26 -10.96 -2.81
N ASP A 244 -1.15 -11.50 -1.60
CA ASP A 244 -0.34 -12.70 -1.33
C ASP A 244 -0.81 -13.91 -2.14
N ALA A 245 -2.11 -13.98 -2.45
CA ALA A 245 -2.67 -15.06 -3.26
C ALA A 245 -2.05 -15.12 -4.66
N GLY A 246 -2.02 -13.99 -5.36
CA GLY A 246 -1.46 -13.92 -6.71
C GLY A 246 0.04 -14.20 -6.73
N VAL A 247 0.76 -13.65 -5.74
CA VAL A 247 2.20 -13.91 -5.58
C VAL A 247 2.44 -15.38 -5.25
N MET A 248 1.66 -15.97 -4.34
CA MET A 248 1.79 -17.39 -3.97
C MET A 248 1.56 -18.32 -5.16
N GLN A 249 0.54 -18.06 -5.98
CA GLN A 249 0.29 -18.84 -7.18
C GLN A 249 1.42 -18.72 -8.20
N ARG A 250 2.05 -17.55 -8.30
CA ARG A 250 3.25 -17.36 -9.11
C ARG A 250 4.41 -18.20 -8.58
N ILE A 251 4.65 -18.17 -7.27
CA ILE A 251 5.70 -18.97 -6.61
C ILE A 251 5.49 -20.45 -6.88
N VAL A 252 4.27 -20.99 -6.69
CA VAL A 252 3.94 -22.40 -6.94
C VAL A 252 4.24 -22.77 -8.38
N ARG A 253 3.81 -21.96 -9.33
CA ARG A 253 3.99 -22.23 -10.77
C ARG A 253 5.45 -22.16 -11.20
N GLU A 254 6.18 -21.11 -10.82
CA GLU A 254 7.56 -20.87 -11.25
C GLU A 254 8.53 -21.88 -10.64
N ASN A 255 8.31 -22.28 -9.39
CA ASN A 255 9.12 -23.26 -8.69
C ASN A 255 8.61 -24.71 -8.87
N LYS A 256 7.50 -24.89 -9.62
CA LYS A 256 6.87 -26.21 -9.87
C LYS A 256 6.61 -26.97 -8.56
N LEU A 257 6.11 -26.26 -7.56
CA LEU A 257 5.80 -26.86 -6.27
C LEU A 257 4.60 -27.79 -6.40
N ASP A 258 4.71 -28.99 -5.82
CA ASP A 258 3.61 -29.96 -5.74
C ASP A 258 2.74 -29.64 -4.53
N MET A 259 1.91 -28.61 -4.65
CA MET A 259 1.01 -28.16 -3.59
C MET A 259 -0.17 -27.38 -4.18
N GLN A 260 -1.35 -27.53 -3.57
CA GLN A 260 -2.54 -26.76 -3.90
C GLN A 260 -2.80 -25.69 -2.82
N VAL A 261 -2.37 -24.46 -3.06
CA VAL A 261 -2.66 -23.33 -2.18
C VAL A 261 -3.84 -22.52 -2.69
N ARG A 262 -4.81 -22.26 -1.82
CA ARG A 262 -5.97 -21.40 -2.11
C ARG A 262 -5.97 -20.20 -1.16
N TYR A 263 -6.36 -19.04 -1.67
CA TYR A 263 -6.74 -17.90 -0.84
C TYR A 263 -8.23 -18.01 -0.53
N ILE A 264 -8.58 -17.89 0.73
CA ILE A 264 -9.95 -18.08 1.21
C ILE A 264 -10.39 -16.85 2.00
N THR A 265 -11.53 -16.32 1.57
CA THR A 265 -12.28 -15.24 2.22
C THR A 265 -13.72 -15.67 2.37
N PRO A 266 -14.15 -16.14 3.57
CA PRO A 266 -15.53 -16.50 3.82
C PRO A 266 -16.48 -15.33 3.57
N LYS A 267 -17.60 -15.59 2.89
CA LYS A 267 -18.60 -14.58 2.52
C LYS A 267 -19.11 -13.84 3.77
N ASN A 268 -19.35 -12.53 3.64
CA ASN A 268 -19.89 -11.64 4.66
C ASN A 268 -19.05 -11.48 5.93
N GLN A 269 -17.78 -11.90 5.91
CA GLN A 269 -16.89 -11.84 7.07
C GLN A 269 -15.51 -11.24 6.75
N THR A 270 -15.35 -10.68 5.55
CA THR A 270 -14.05 -10.26 5.07
C THR A 270 -13.92 -8.74 5.12
N PRO A 271 -13.04 -8.20 5.96
CA PRO A 271 -12.69 -6.79 5.92
C PRO A 271 -12.08 -6.38 4.58
N ILE A 272 -12.45 -5.20 4.10
CA ILE A 272 -11.85 -4.57 2.93
C ILE A 272 -11.03 -3.39 3.41
N TRP A 273 -9.81 -3.27 2.92
CA TRP A 273 -8.94 -2.16 3.23
C TRP A 273 -8.49 -1.44 1.96
N PHE A 274 -8.08 -0.19 2.11
CA PHE A 274 -7.57 0.63 1.03
C PHE A 274 -6.22 1.22 1.43
N THR A 275 -5.27 1.21 0.50
CA THR A 275 -4.08 2.05 0.57
C THR A 275 -4.37 3.35 -0.16
N MET A 276 -4.16 4.45 0.52
CA MET A 276 -4.43 5.80 0.02
C MET A 276 -3.13 6.49 -0.36
N ILE A 277 -3.19 7.45 -1.27
CA ILE A 277 -2.10 8.37 -1.54
C ILE A 277 -2.45 9.70 -0.88
N GLY A 278 -1.64 10.13 0.07
CA GLY A 278 -1.78 11.42 0.75
C GLY A 278 -0.60 12.34 0.49
N ILE A 279 -0.86 13.64 0.47
CA ILE A 279 0.19 14.67 0.42
C ILE A 279 0.30 15.28 1.82
N PRO A 280 1.42 15.09 2.55
CA PRO A 280 1.62 15.68 3.86
C PRO A 280 1.44 17.19 3.85
N LYS A 281 1.01 17.76 4.97
CA LYS A 281 0.82 19.20 5.12
C LYS A 281 2.10 19.98 4.87
N ASP A 282 3.23 19.42 5.28
CA ASP A 282 4.57 20.00 5.20
C ASP A 282 5.33 19.63 3.91
N ALA A 283 4.69 18.93 2.95
CA ALA A 283 5.30 18.56 1.69
C ALA A 283 5.89 19.78 0.95
N ALA A 284 7.16 19.68 0.60
CA ALA A 284 7.90 20.76 -0.07
C ALA A 284 7.66 20.76 -1.59
N ASN A 285 7.53 19.58 -2.21
CA ASN A 285 7.51 19.38 -3.66
C ASN A 285 6.11 19.02 -4.18
N LYS A 286 5.10 19.83 -3.84
CA LYS A 286 3.68 19.55 -4.11
C LYS A 286 3.36 19.34 -5.60
N ALA A 287 4.00 20.10 -6.50
CA ALA A 287 3.81 19.94 -7.93
C ALA A 287 4.27 18.56 -8.41
N ASN A 288 5.41 18.09 -7.91
CA ASN A 288 5.96 16.78 -8.21
C ASN A 288 5.09 15.66 -7.61
N ALA A 289 4.47 15.89 -6.43
CA ALA A 289 3.51 14.97 -5.84
C ALA A 289 2.28 14.77 -6.74
N TYR A 290 1.72 15.84 -7.32
CA TYR A 290 0.63 15.71 -8.27
C TYR A 290 1.05 15.04 -9.59
N ALA A 291 2.27 15.28 -10.07
CA ALA A 291 2.81 14.56 -11.23
C ALA A 291 2.90 13.06 -10.96
N TRP A 292 3.36 12.67 -9.77
CA TRP A 292 3.41 11.29 -9.33
C TRP A 292 2.02 10.64 -9.25
N ILE A 293 1.05 11.31 -8.62
CA ILE A 293 -0.34 10.83 -8.55
C ILE A 293 -0.90 10.60 -9.95
N ASN A 294 -0.74 11.56 -10.86
CA ASN A 294 -1.21 11.41 -12.24
C ASN A 294 -0.54 10.25 -12.98
N HIS A 295 0.78 10.05 -12.77
CA HIS A 295 1.50 8.93 -13.35
C HIS A 295 0.94 7.58 -12.88
N LEU A 296 0.67 7.43 -11.59
CA LEU A 296 0.12 6.19 -11.03
C LEU A 296 -1.33 5.93 -11.45
N LEU A 297 -2.10 6.99 -11.75
CA LEU A 297 -3.47 6.88 -12.23
C LEU A 297 -3.56 6.69 -13.75
N ASP A 298 -2.45 6.66 -14.48
CA ASP A 298 -2.44 6.26 -15.88
C ASP A 298 -2.88 4.79 -15.99
N PRO A 299 -3.83 4.44 -16.88
CA PRO A 299 -4.37 3.09 -16.99
C PRO A 299 -3.31 2.02 -17.30
N GLN A 300 -2.26 2.35 -18.07
CA GLN A 300 -1.20 1.41 -18.39
C GLN A 300 -0.30 1.17 -17.18
N VAL A 301 0.10 2.24 -16.49
CA VAL A 301 0.89 2.16 -15.24
C VAL A 301 0.11 1.42 -14.15
N ALA A 302 -1.16 1.74 -13.97
CA ALA A 302 -2.02 1.07 -13.00
C ALA A 302 -2.17 -0.44 -13.29
N THR A 303 -2.26 -0.82 -14.57
CA THR A 303 -2.30 -2.23 -15.01
C THR A 303 -0.97 -2.94 -14.72
N GLU A 304 0.15 -2.29 -15.02
CA GLU A 304 1.49 -2.83 -14.72
C GLU A 304 1.66 -3.08 -13.22
N LEU A 305 1.27 -2.11 -12.39
CA LEU A 305 1.35 -2.23 -10.93
C LEU A 305 0.46 -3.34 -10.39
N SER A 306 -0.80 -3.47 -10.87
CA SER A 306 -1.68 -4.58 -10.46
C SER A 306 -1.11 -5.95 -10.83
N ASN A 307 -0.42 -6.06 -11.98
CA ASN A 307 0.26 -7.29 -12.37
C ASN A 307 1.50 -7.56 -11.51
N TYR A 308 2.20 -6.52 -11.07
CA TYR A 308 3.39 -6.64 -10.24
C TYR A 308 3.03 -7.05 -8.81
N ASN A 309 2.15 -6.29 -8.15
CA ASN A 309 1.83 -6.46 -6.73
C ASN A 309 0.63 -7.40 -6.46
N SER A 310 -0.11 -7.78 -7.51
CA SER A 310 -1.29 -8.65 -7.44
C SER A 310 -2.48 -8.06 -6.68
N TYR A 311 -2.50 -6.75 -6.43
CA TYR A 311 -3.65 -6.07 -5.84
C TYR A 311 -4.52 -5.40 -6.90
N PRO A 312 -5.84 -5.35 -6.69
CA PRO A 312 -6.73 -4.55 -7.52
C PRO A 312 -6.41 -3.07 -7.41
N SER A 313 -6.29 -2.40 -8.56
CA SER A 313 -6.13 -0.95 -8.62
C SER A 313 -7.47 -0.24 -8.36
N ALA A 314 -7.38 0.99 -7.85
CA ALA A 314 -8.52 1.91 -7.83
C ALA A 314 -8.85 2.50 -9.22
N VAL A 315 -8.01 2.27 -10.23
CA VAL A 315 -8.23 2.69 -11.63
C VAL A 315 -9.09 1.66 -12.33
N THR A 316 -10.29 2.09 -12.83
CA THR A 316 -11.30 1.19 -13.43
C THR A 316 -10.77 0.40 -14.62
N ALA A 317 -9.95 1.03 -15.47
CA ALA A 317 -9.43 0.40 -16.68
C ALA A 317 -8.25 -0.53 -16.43
N ALA A 318 -7.65 -0.51 -15.22
CA ALA A 318 -6.56 -1.40 -14.86
C ALA A 318 -7.10 -2.84 -14.73
N GLN A 319 -6.60 -3.71 -15.58
CA GLN A 319 -6.97 -5.12 -15.59
C GLN A 319 -5.79 -5.95 -15.12
N VAL A 320 -6.09 -6.90 -14.23
CA VAL A 320 -5.14 -7.97 -13.91
C VAL A 320 -5.15 -8.92 -15.09
N THR A 321 -4.20 -8.74 -16.03
CA THR A 321 -4.19 -9.52 -17.26
C THR A 321 -3.58 -10.90 -17.05
N GLY A 322 -4.31 -11.91 -17.50
CA GLY A 322 -3.90 -13.20 -18.07
C GLY A 322 -3.10 -14.19 -17.24
N ARG A 323 -2.20 -13.80 -16.38
CA ARG A 323 -1.41 -14.76 -15.58
C ARG A 323 -1.96 -15.00 -14.18
N ASN A 324 -2.74 -14.05 -13.68
CA ASN A 324 -3.44 -14.13 -12.39
C ASN A 324 -4.95 -14.25 -12.57
N ALA A 325 -5.44 -14.28 -13.81
CA ALA A 325 -6.86 -14.27 -14.14
C ALA A 325 -7.58 -15.63 -13.93
N SER A 326 -6.86 -16.71 -13.60
CA SER A 326 -7.51 -17.99 -13.28
C SER A 326 -8.40 -17.92 -12.03
N ASP A 327 -8.24 -16.89 -11.20
CA ASP A 327 -9.08 -16.61 -10.04
C ASP A 327 -9.76 -15.22 -10.10
N GLY A 328 -10.09 -14.76 -11.29
CA GLY A 328 -10.87 -13.53 -11.52
C GLY A 328 -12.21 -13.46 -10.75
N ARG A 329 -12.54 -14.48 -9.98
CA ARG A 329 -13.65 -14.50 -9.03
C ARG A 329 -13.41 -13.59 -7.82
N LEU A 330 -12.16 -13.39 -7.38
CA LEU A 330 -11.86 -12.50 -6.25
C LEU A 330 -12.16 -11.02 -6.54
N CYS A 331 -11.99 -10.58 -7.79
CA CYS A 331 -12.24 -9.18 -8.16
C CYS A 331 -13.70 -8.93 -8.57
N ALA A 332 -14.40 -9.94 -9.15
CA ALA A 332 -15.78 -9.78 -9.63
C ALA A 332 -16.82 -9.88 -8.51
N GLU A 333 -16.56 -10.66 -7.45
CA GLU A 333 -17.48 -10.80 -6.31
C GLU A 333 -17.35 -9.64 -5.32
N CYS A 334 -16.15 -9.06 -5.14
CA CYS A 334 -15.94 -7.86 -4.29
C CYS A 334 -16.56 -6.57 -4.87
N ARG A 335 -16.94 -6.55 -6.16
CA ARG A 335 -17.55 -5.36 -6.79
C ARG A 335 -19.08 -5.32 -6.65
N ARG A 336 -19.74 -6.37 -6.18
CA ARG A 336 -21.20 -6.50 -6.22
C ARG A 336 -21.91 -6.25 -4.88
N ASP A 337 -21.20 -6.15 -3.80
CA ASP A 337 -21.70 -5.84 -2.46
C ASP A 337 -20.96 -4.60 -1.91
#